data_d5f04362fc616f41ccea61c19bf6fe7f
#
_entry.id   d5f04362fc616f41ccea61c19bf6fe7f
#
_cell.length_a   1.000
_cell.length_b   1.000
_cell.length_c   1.000
_cell.angle_alpha   90.00
_cell.angle_beta   90.00
_cell.angle_gamma   90.00
#
_symmetry.space_group_name_H-M   'P 1'
#
loop_
_entity.id
_entity.type
_entity.pdbx_description
1 polymer ?
#
loop_
_entity_poly.entity_id
_entity_poly.type
_entity_poly.pdbx_seq_one_letter_code
_entity_poly.pdbx_strand_id
1 'polypeptide(L)'
;MLSALWLTGFANDGDYYVNGSQLVPTPETDIAITKEVLSIDINDDGFARVDVQYEFQNNGGEKTVSMGFEAMAPYNDGEKYNPSGRHPHIFDFVVVMNGERLSYKNALMDVDDTSFTPLDMKIYRPSEYMEEGDGNQLINTKTKELVDFAYSYYFQARFKPGKNVIHHTYRYRMSNGVGRAFEVPYWLTPALRWANHQIDDFTLRISTPTFKHFWIQQKVFQGGQFKVISGKGKTRVAPNVDMEGHYEIALWNGTVEWHKRNFVPSDNFAIISADTYTGWNDKFPLGYFYDRSDSYVPNWSFDLSETSKRIMRNLPYANRGYVFKDKKLQDYFNKIWWYTPDPSWKQDTSDFTEREWRLIKGE
;
A
#
# COMPACT_ATOMS: atom_id res chain seq x y z
N MET A 1 -26.48 12.82 -5.15
CA MET A 1 -25.20 12.24 -5.61
C MET A 1 -24.34 12.10 -4.35
N LEU A 2 -24.29 10.91 -3.78
CA LEU A 2 -23.43 10.63 -2.64
C LEU A 2 -22.02 10.38 -3.19
N SER A 3 -21.09 11.27 -2.84
CA SER A 3 -19.67 11.02 -3.00
C SER A 3 -19.30 9.94 -1.98
N ALA A 4 -19.07 8.72 -2.45
CA ALA A 4 -18.45 7.70 -1.64
C ALA A 4 -17.01 8.16 -1.30
N LEU A 5 -16.81 8.62 -0.08
CA LEU A 5 -15.46 8.78 0.49
C LEU A 5 -14.86 7.37 0.60
N TRP A 6 -13.83 7.12 -0.17
CA TRP A 6 -13.04 5.91 -0.10
C TRP A 6 -12.09 6.02 1.10
N LEU A 7 -12.50 5.49 2.25
CA LEU A 7 -11.61 5.31 3.39
C LEU A 7 -10.87 3.98 3.22
N THR A 8 -9.64 4.05 2.77
CA THR A 8 -8.72 2.92 2.70
C THR A 8 -7.92 2.85 4.00
N GLY A 9 -7.65 1.65 4.51
CA GLY A 9 -6.88 1.46 5.73
C GLY A 9 -5.39 1.79 5.54
N PHE A 10 -4.83 2.65 6.37
CA PHE A 10 -3.49 3.22 6.23
C PHE A 10 -2.61 2.98 7.46
N ALA A 11 -1.29 3.02 7.31
CA ALA A 11 -0.34 2.77 8.39
C ALA A 11 0.89 3.69 8.34
N ASN A 12 1.29 4.30 9.46
CA ASN A 12 2.57 5.02 9.65
C ASN A 12 2.81 5.47 11.11
N ASP A 13 4.02 5.99 11.40
CA ASP A 13 4.46 6.43 12.73
C ASP A 13 4.11 7.88 13.05
N GLY A 14 3.63 8.11 14.27
CA GLY A 14 3.37 9.44 14.84
C GLY A 14 3.87 9.60 16.27
N ASP A 15 4.02 10.85 16.74
CA ASP A 15 4.33 11.17 18.13
C ASP A 15 3.07 11.22 18.99
N TYR A 16 3.18 10.78 20.26
CA TYR A 16 2.08 10.69 21.17
C TYR A 16 2.44 11.19 22.57
N TYR A 17 1.54 11.94 23.14
CA TYR A 17 1.55 12.25 24.56
C TYR A 17 0.76 11.21 25.34
N VAL A 18 1.33 10.71 26.45
CA VAL A 18 0.63 9.77 27.35
C VAL A 18 -0.07 10.56 28.45
N ASN A 19 -1.39 10.63 28.39
CA ASN A 19 -2.21 11.20 29.47
C ASN A 19 -2.92 10.07 30.20
N GLY A 20 -2.35 9.65 31.31
CA GLY A 20 -2.84 8.47 32.03
C GLY A 20 -2.59 7.19 31.23
N SER A 21 -3.65 6.55 30.77
CA SER A 21 -3.60 5.38 29.89
C SER A 21 -3.90 5.69 28.42
N GLN A 22 -4.02 6.96 28.05
CA GLN A 22 -4.36 7.41 26.71
C GLN A 22 -3.13 7.93 25.96
N LEU A 23 -3.02 7.54 24.68
CA LEU A 23 -2.05 8.08 23.73
C LEU A 23 -2.73 9.20 22.95
N VAL A 24 -2.22 10.42 23.04
CA VAL A 24 -2.74 11.57 22.33
C VAL A 24 -1.67 12.05 21.35
N PRO A 25 -1.96 12.15 20.06
CA PRO A 25 -0.98 12.69 19.10
C PRO A 25 -0.63 14.12 19.46
N THR A 26 0.67 14.41 19.56
CA THR A 26 1.16 15.76 19.84
C THR A 26 2.16 16.19 18.78
N PRO A 27 2.17 17.48 18.41
CA PRO A 27 3.25 18.02 17.61
C PRO A 27 4.57 17.95 18.39
N GLU A 28 5.58 17.35 17.80
CA GLU A 28 6.96 17.33 18.32
C GLU A 28 7.69 18.61 17.86
N THR A 29 8.40 19.28 18.76
CA THR A 29 9.01 20.59 18.48
C THR A 29 10.53 20.59 18.32
N ASP A 30 11.21 19.52 18.77
CA ASP A 30 12.69 19.45 18.78
C ASP A 30 13.25 18.43 17.80
N ILE A 31 12.42 17.43 17.42
CA ILE A 31 12.84 16.31 16.61
C ILE A 31 12.25 16.43 15.21
N ALA A 32 13.10 16.46 14.22
CA ALA A 32 12.75 16.58 12.79
C ALA A 32 13.01 15.25 12.05
N ILE A 33 12.19 14.91 11.06
CA ILE A 33 12.47 13.83 10.11
C ILE A 33 13.39 14.37 9.01
N THR A 34 14.66 14.01 9.07
CA THR A 34 15.65 14.43 8.05
C THR A 34 15.67 13.49 6.85
N LYS A 35 15.28 12.22 7.04
CA LYS A 35 15.21 11.26 5.94
C LYS A 35 14.19 10.18 6.23
N GLU A 36 13.49 9.76 5.18
CA GLU A 36 12.67 8.55 5.17
C GLU A 36 12.91 7.78 3.87
N VAL A 37 13.21 6.50 3.99
CA VAL A 37 13.22 5.56 2.87
C VAL A 37 12.15 4.52 3.14
N LEU A 38 11.09 4.58 2.36
CA LEU A 38 9.98 3.63 2.38
C LEU A 38 10.13 2.65 1.23
N SER A 39 10.27 1.38 1.53
CA SER A 39 10.32 0.30 0.55
C SER A 39 9.12 -0.63 0.72
N ILE A 40 8.41 -0.90 -0.37
CA ILE A 40 7.23 -1.76 -0.41
C ILE A 40 7.45 -2.82 -1.48
N ASP A 41 7.57 -4.09 -1.06
CA ASP A 41 7.71 -5.22 -1.97
C ASP A 41 6.37 -5.92 -2.13
N ILE A 42 5.75 -5.84 -3.31
CA ILE A 42 4.47 -6.46 -3.63
C ILE A 42 4.73 -7.89 -4.13
N ASN A 43 4.37 -8.89 -3.32
CA ASN A 43 4.64 -10.28 -3.62
C ASN A 43 3.41 -11.03 -4.13
N ASP A 44 3.64 -12.25 -4.67
CA ASP A 44 2.57 -13.12 -5.17
C ASP A 44 1.95 -14.00 -4.07
N ASP A 45 2.49 -13.94 -2.85
CA ASP A 45 1.98 -14.66 -1.68
C ASP A 45 0.80 -13.95 -0.99
N GLY A 46 0.26 -12.89 -1.60
CA GLY A 46 -0.82 -12.08 -1.04
C GLY A 46 -0.35 -11.03 -0.02
N PHE A 47 0.97 -10.89 0.17
CA PHE A 47 1.53 -9.92 1.11
C PHE A 47 2.38 -8.87 0.41
N ALA A 48 2.29 -7.65 0.93
CA ALA A 48 3.33 -6.65 0.75
C ALA A 48 4.30 -6.70 1.94
N ARG A 49 5.60 -6.62 1.67
CA ARG A 49 6.60 -6.40 2.72
C ARG A 49 6.96 -4.94 2.75
N VAL A 50 6.84 -4.34 3.92
CA VAL A 50 7.12 -2.93 4.14
C VAL A 50 8.35 -2.79 5.02
N ASP A 51 9.30 -1.99 4.56
CA ASP A 51 10.54 -1.65 5.24
C ASP A 51 10.66 -0.13 5.24
N VAL A 52 10.72 0.47 6.42
CA VAL A 52 10.82 1.92 6.57
C VAL A 52 12.03 2.28 7.41
N GLN A 53 12.88 3.11 6.87
CA GLN A 53 14.07 3.62 7.55
C GLN A 53 13.97 5.13 7.69
N TYR A 54 13.95 5.59 8.95
CA TYR A 54 13.96 7.00 9.30
C TYR A 54 15.29 7.45 9.83
N GLU A 55 15.69 8.66 9.46
CA GLU A 55 16.69 9.44 10.17
C GLU A 55 16.01 10.65 10.81
N PHE A 56 16.18 10.77 12.11
CA PHE A 56 15.68 11.89 12.88
C PHE A 56 16.84 12.73 13.38
N GLN A 57 16.64 14.04 13.42
CA GLN A 57 17.55 14.99 14.07
C GLN A 57 16.86 15.54 15.32
N ASN A 58 17.40 15.22 16.49
CA ASN A 58 16.98 15.84 17.74
C ASN A 58 17.89 17.05 18.02
N ASN A 59 17.30 18.24 17.98
CA ASN A 59 17.99 19.50 18.25
C ASN A 59 17.96 19.90 19.73
N GLY A 60 17.20 19.17 20.54
CA GLY A 60 17.10 19.34 21.99
C GLY A 60 18.00 18.41 22.78
N GLY A 61 17.72 18.33 24.08
CA GLY A 61 18.32 17.34 24.98
C GLY A 61 17.80 15.93 24.72
N GLU A 62 18.39 14.96 25.42
CA GLU A 62 17.87 13.59 25.40
C GLU A 62 16.43 13.55 25.94
N LYS A 63 15.52 12.90 25.20
CA LYS A 63 14.15 12.69 25.66
C LYS A 63 13.57 11.38 25.17
N THR A 64 12.62 10.87 25.92
CA THR A 64 11.82 9.72 25.54
C THR A 64 10.48 10.19 24.99
N VAL A 65 10.15 9.73 23.81
CA VAL A 65 8.91 10.03 23.09
C VAL A 65 8.08 8.76 22.98
N SER A 66 6.79 8.86 23.24
CA SER A 66 5.85 7.77 22.95
C SER A 66 5.48 7.85 21.48
N MET A 67 5.95 6.90 20.69
CA MET A 67 5.63 6.78 19.28
C MET A 67 4.59 5.69 19.04
N GLY A 68 3.74 5.86 18.05
CA GLY A 68 2.81 4.85 17.60
C GLY A 68 2.85 4.71 16.08
N PHE A 69 2.94 3.46 15.64
CA PHE A 69 2.65 3.10 14.27
C PHE A 69 1.15 2.88 14.14
N GLU A 70 0.50 3.74 13.38
CA GLU A 70 -0.95 3.77 13.20
C GLU A 70 -1.36 3.02 11.94
N ALA A 71 -2.46 2.26 12.03
CA ALA A 71 -3.05 1.59 10.88
C ALA A 71 -4.58 1.59 11.01
N MET A 72 -5.26 2.08 9.98
CA MET A 72 -6.72 2.00 9.92
C MET A 72 -7.17 0.54 9.80
N ALA A 73 -8.37 0.27 10.33
CA ALA A 73 -9.01 -1.00 10.09
C ALA A 73 -9.20 -1.24 8.58
N PRO A 74 -8.97 -2.49 8.11
CA PRO A 74 -9.20 -2.78 6.70
C PRO A 74 -10.68 -2.62 6.35
N TYR A 75 -10.95 -1.95 5.23
CA TYR A 75 -12.30 -1.73 4.77
C TYR A 75 -12.88 -3.03 4.19
N ASN A 76 -14.03 -3.45 4.71
CA ASN A 76 -14.96 -4.42 4.08
C ASN A 76 -14.44 -5.84 3.80
N ASP A 77 -13.42 -6.33 4.49
CA ASP A 77 -12.91 -7.69 4.27
C ASP A 77 -13.68 -8.78 5.03
N GLY A 78 -14.81 -8.45 5.66
CA GLY A 78 -15.56 -9.38 6.51
C GLY A 78 -14.77 -9.84 7.75
N GLU A 79 -13.59 -9.29 7.97
CA GLU A 79 -12.81 -9.54 9.17
C GLU A 79 -13.28 -8.61 10.29
N LYS A 80 -13.76 -9.22 11.34
CA LYS A 80 -14.16 -8.51 12.55
C LYS A 80 -12.95 -7.83 13.17
N TYR A 81 -13.18 -6.67 13.78
CA TYR A 81 -12.16 -6.02 14.56
C TYR A 81 -11.54 -7.00 15.60
N ASN A 82 -10.24 -6.81 15.84
CA ASN A 82 -9.52 -7.65 16.78
C ASN A 82 -9.43 -6.96 18.15
N PRO A 83 -10.13 -7.48 19.18
CA PRO A 83 -10.16 -6.87 20.51
C PRO A 83 -8.79 -6.85 21.22
N SER A 84 -7.81 -7.57 20.71
CA SER A 84 -6.43 -7.51 21.24
C SER A 84 -5.66 -6.27 20.78
N GLY A 85 -6.25 -5.40 19.94
CA GLY A 85 -5.57 -4.27 19.34
C GLY A 85 -4.53 -4.65 18.27
N ARG A 86 -4.52 -5.92 17.84
CA ARG A 86 -3.65 -6.37 16.75
C ARG A 86 -4.37 -6.21 15.42
N HIS A 87 -3.78 -5.44 14.52
CA HIS A 87 -4.33 -5.25 13.18
C HIS A 87 -4.43 -6.59 12.42
N PRO A 88 -5.57 -6.91 11.80
CA PRO A 88 -5.79 -8.22 11.16
C PRO A 88 -4.91 -8.44 9.90
N HIS A 89 -4.43 -7.36 9.28
CA HIS A 89 -3.61 -7.42 8.07
C HIS A 89 -2.11 -7.15 8.30
N ILE A 90 -1.68 -6.77 9.53
CA ILE A 90 -0.27 -6.50 9.83
C ILE A 90 0.33 -7.65 10.62
N PHE A 91 1.40 -8.21 10.09
CA PHE A 91 2.12 -9.34 10.65
C PHE A 91 3.60 -9.02 10.80
N ASP A 92 4.24 -9.67 11.77
CA ASP A 92 5.69 -9.65 11.96
C ASP A 92 6.25 -8.22 12.15
N PHE A 93 5.47 -7.34 12.81
CA PHE A 93 5.93 -5.99 13.08
C PHE A 93 7.16 -6.00 13.99
N VAL A 94 8.20 -5.33 13.54
CA VAL A 94 9.46 -5.15 14.27
C VAL A 94 9.86 -3.68 14.20
N VAL A 95 10.29 -3.13 15.32
CA VAL A 95 10.86 -1.79 15.40
C VAL A 95 12.22 -1.83 16.08
N VAL A 96 13.20 -1.16 15.47
CA VAL A 96 14.58 -1.05 15.95
C VAL A 96 14.96 0.43 15.98
N MET A 97 15.48 0.90 17.10
CA MET A 97 15.98 2.26 17.23
C MET A 97 17.46 2.24 17.61
N ASN A 98 18.30 2.94 16.83
CA ASN A 98 19.74 3.03 17.06
C ASN A 98 20.43 1.65 17.24
N GLY A 99 19.92 0.62 16.55
CA GLY A 99 20.42 -0.76 16.62
C GLY A 99 19.80 -1.62 17.73
N GLU A 100 18.96 -1.06 18.59
CA GLU A 100 18.27 -1.81 19.65
C GLU A 100 16.81 -2.10 19.27
N ARG A 101 16.39 -3.36 19.38
CA ARG A 101 14.99 -3.75 19.16
C ARG A 101 14.13 -3.23 20.29
N LEU A 102 13.07 -2.51 19.94
CA LEU A 102 12.10 -1.99 20.90
C LEU A 102 10.93 -2.97 21.10
N SER A 103 10.42 -3.03 22.32
CA SER A 103 9.14 -3.68 22.60
C SER A 103 8.01 -2.69 22.33
N TYR A 104 6.90 -3.19 21.81
CA TYR A 104 5.69 -2.39 21.56
C TYR A 104 4.46 -3.04 22.23
N LYS A 105 3.42 -2.26 22.35
CA LYS A 105 2.09 -2.70 22.76
C LYS A 105 1.09 -2.38 21.65
N ASN A 106 0.04 -3.17 21.57
CA ASN A 106 -1.07 -2.91 20.66
C ASN A 106 -2.14 -2.08 21.37
N ALA A 107 -2.77 -1.16 20.66
CA ALA A 107 -3.90 -0.39 21.12
C ALA A 107 -4.92 -0.20 19.99
N LEU A 108 -6.15 0.07 20.38
CA LEU A 108 -7.15 0.66 19.50
C LEU A 108 -7.22 2.16 19.82
N MET A 109 -7.40 2.95 18.78
CA MET A 109 -7.46 4.40 18.87
C MET A 109 -8.78 4.88 18.31
N ASP A 110 -9.38 5.85 18.97
CA ASP A 110 -10.49 6.61 18.44
C ASP A 110 -9.96 7.57 17.36
N VAL A 111 -10.59 7.58 16.20
CA VAL A 111 -10.24 8.46 15.08
C VAL A 111 -11.31 9.51 14.98
N ASP A 112 -11.16 10.61 15.73
CA ASP A 112 -11.95 11.80 15.55
C ASP A 112 -11.25 12.73 14.54
N ASP A 113 -12.00 13.52 13.78
CA ASP A 113 -11.51 14.45 12.75
C ASP A 113 -10.43 15.45 13.25
N THR A 114 -10.24 15.57 14.55
CA THR A 114 -9.36 16.57 15.16
C THR A 114 -8.37 16.04 16.19
N SER A 115 -8.57 14.84 16.75
CA SER A 115 -7.66 14.25 17.74
C SER A 115 -7.78 12.74 17.80
N PHE A 116 -6.64 12.08 17.77
CA PHE A 116 -6.59 10.65 18.07
C PHE A 116 -6.67 10.46 19.59
N THR A 117 -7.77 9.98 20.08
CA THR A 117 -7.90 9.57 21.46
C THR A 117 -7.79 8.05 21.53
N PRO A 118 -6.75 7.48 22.15
CA PRO A 118 -6.65 6.04 22.27
C PRO A 118 -7.85 5.49 23.02
N LEU A 119 -8.52 4.51 22.45
CA LEU A 119 -9.41 3.68 23.22
C LEU A 119 -8.54 2.92 24.22
N ASP A 120 -8.64 3.24 25.51
CA ASP A 120 -7.89 2.52 26.54
C ASP A 120 -8.26 1.04 26.45
N MET A 121 -7.29 0.19 26.14
CA MET A 121 -7.51 -1.26 26.08
C MET A 121 -8.04 -1.84 27.38
N LYS A 122 -7.84 -1.17 28.54
CA LYS A 122 -8.45 -1.54 29.81
C LYS A 122 -9.93 -1.17 29.88
N ILE A 123 -10.34 -0.11 29.18
CA ILE A 123 -11.74 0.33 29.07
C ILE A 123 -12.43 -0.41 27.92
N TYR A 124 -11.67 -0.83 26.93
CA TYR A 124 -12.16 -1.60 25.80
C TYR A 124 -12.54 -3.01 26.26
N ARG A 125 -13.77 -3.18 26.65
CA ARG A 125 -14.34 -4.51 26.86
C ARG A 125 -15.09 -4.89 25.59
N PRO A 126 -14.80 -6.03 24.96
CA PRO A 126 -15.52 -6.48 23.77
C PRO A 126 -17.04 -6.45 23.95
N SER A 127 -17.52 -6.59 25.19
CA SER A 127 -18.94 -6.51 25.55
C SER A 127 -19.52 -5.08 25.52
N GLU A 128 -18.70 -4.04 25.45
CA GLU A 128 -19.14 -2.65 25.47
C GLU A 128 -19.20 -2.04 24.05
N TYR A 129 -18.62 -2.72 23.07
CA TYR A 129 -18.62 -2.31 21.69
C TYR A 129 -19.10 -3.44 20.79
N MET A 130 -19.81 -3.09 19.76
CA MET A 130 -20.23 -3.98 18.68
C MET A 130 -19.76 -3.40 17.36
N GLU A 131 -19.40 -4.26 16.46
CA GLU A 131 -19.13 -3.88 15.09
C GLU A 131 -20.42 -3.35 14.44
N GLU A 132 -20.35 -2.20 13.79
CA GLU A 132 -21.46 -1.56 13.10
C GLU A 132 -21.05 -1.24 11.66
N GLY A 133 -21.93 -1.54 10.71
CA GLY A 133 -21.72 -1.18 9.31
C GLY A 133 -20.57 -1.90 8.63
N ASP A 134 -19.71 -1.14 7.95
CA ASP A 134 -18.67 -1.66 7.04
C ASP A 134 -17.36 -2.07 7.74
N GLY A 135 -17.38 -2.37 9.02
CA GLY A 135 -16.23 -2.92 9.75
C GLY A 135 -15.18 -1.90 10.22
N ASN A 136 -15.37 -0.60 9.94
CA ASN A 136 -14.49 0.48 10.39
C ASN A 136 -15.02 1.25 11.59
N GLN A 137 -16.23 0.95 12.02
CA GLN A 137 -16.89 1.63 13.12
C GLN A 137 -17.25 0.64 14.22
N LEU A 138 -17.10 1.11 15.44
CA LEU A 138 -17.60 0.44 16.62
C LEU A 138 -18.77 1.24 17.19
N ILE A 139 -19.78 0.55 17.68
CA ILE A 139 -20.85 1.19 18.44
C ILE A 139 -20.66 0.90 19.94
N ASN A 140 -20.63 1.95 20.74
CA ASN A 140 -20.66 1.79 22.19
C ASN A 140 -22.05 1.26 22.58
N THR A 141 -22.10 0.09 23.20
CA THR A 141 -23.38 -0.58 23.52
C THR A 141 -24.21 0.17 24.57
N LYS A 142 -23.58 1.05 25.38
CA LYS A 142 -24.24 1.84 26.40
C LYS A 142 -24.70 3.21 25.89
N THR A 143 -23.76 3.98 25.26
CA THR A 143 -24.04 5.33 24.78
C THR A 143 -24.69 5.35 23.40
N LYS A 144 -24.56 4.25 22.63
CA LYS A 144 -25.01 4.16 21.24
C LYS A 144 -24.27 5.11 20.28
N GLU A 145 -23.14 5.62 20.71
CA GLU A 145 -22.25 6.44 19.87
C GLU A 145 -21.46 5.56 18.93
N LEU A 146 -21.32 5.99 17.70
CA LEU A 146 -20.41 5.41 16.71
C LEU A 146 -19.02 5.97 16.93
N VAL A 147 -18.03 5.09 16.87
CA VAL A 147 -16.62 5.42 17.04
C VAL A 147 -15.84 4.85 15.86
N ASP A 148 -15.21 5.71 15.08
CA ASP A 148 -14.21 5.30 14.11
C ASP A 148 -12.93 4.93 14.83
N PHE A 149 -12.30 3.85 14.45
CA PHE A 149 -11.12 3.37 15.18
C PHE A 149 -9.96 3.01 14.24
N ALA A 150 -8.76 3.13 14.79
CA ALA A 150 -7.53 2.67 14.17
C ALA A 150 -6.75 1.75 15.12
N TYR A 151 -5.90 0.94 14.57
CA TYR A 151 -4.92 0.17 15.33
C TYR A 151 -3.65 0.97 15.53
N SER A 152 -3.02 0.83 16.70
CA SER A 152 -1.72 1.43 16.97
C SER A 152 -0.77 0.41 17.60
N TYR A 153 0.45 0.36 17.09
CA TYR A 153 1.57 -0.33 17.73
C TYR A 153 2.46 0.72 18.36
N TYR A 154 2.33 0.93 19.68
CA TYR A 154 3.03 2.01 20.35
C TYR A 154 4.21 1.53 21.17
N PHE A 155 5.26 2.35 21.20
CA PHE A 155 6.54 2.06 21.84
C PHE A 155 7.18 3.33 22.39
N GLN A 156 8.14 3.16 23.31
CA GLN A 156 8.91 4.26 23.85
C GLN A 156 10.22 4.39 23.08
N ALA A 157 10.43 5.54 22.45
CA ALA A 157 11.61 5.85 21.67
C ALA A 157 12.49 6.87 22.41
N ARG A 158 13.73 6.48 22.76
CA ARG A 158 14.68 7.36 23.45
C ARG A 158 15.58 8.05 22.45
N PHE A 159 15.28 9.31 22.16
CA PHE A 159 16.06 10.16 21.28
C PHE A 159 17.23 10.78 22.01
N LYS A 160 18.45 10.48 21.55
CA LYS A 160 19.66 11.18 21.95
C LYS A 160 19.77 12.50 21.21
N PRO A 161 20.51 13.51 21.73
CA PRO A 161 20.85 14.70 20.95
C PRO A 161 21.51 14.32 19.63
N GLY A 162 21.18 15.02 18.57
CA GLY A 162 21.70 14.74 17.24
C GLY A 162 20.94 13.66 16.48
N LYS A 163 21.64 12.90 15.65
CA LYS A 163 21.06 11.90 14.75
C LYS A 163 20.58 10.67 15.51
N ASN A 164 19.35 10.24 15.18
CA ASN A 164 18.77 8.97 15.60
C ASN A 164 18.22 8.24 14.36
N VAL A 165 18.23 6.92 14.40
CA VAL A 165 17.72 6.07 13.32
C VAL A 165 16.63 5.16 13.87
N ILE A 166 15.49 5.14 13.22
CA ILE A 166 14.44 4.16 13.48
C ILE A 166 14.23 3.35 12.20
N HIS A 167 14.13 2.06 12.37
CA HIS A 167 13.86 1.11 11.30
C HIS A 167 12.72 0.20 11.74
N HIS A 168 11.64 0.13 10.96
CA HIS A 168 10.61 -0.86 11.21
C HIS A 168 10.26 -1.63 9.94
N THR A 169 9.85 -2.88 10.15
CA THR A 169 9.42 -3.78 9.10
C THR A 169 8.15 -4.49 9.49
N TYR A 170 7.32 -4.78 8.51
CA TYR A 170 6.14 -5.61 8.68
C TYR A 170 5.72 -6.24 7.37
N ARG A 171 4.86 -7.27 7.46
CA ARG A 171 4.12 -7.78 6.32
C ARG A 171 2.68 -7.28 6.40
N TYR A 172 2.18 -6.78 5.31
CA TYR A 172 0.79 -6.37 5.16
C TYR A 172 0.07 -7.35 4.24
N ARG A 173 -0.97 -8.02 4.74
CA ARG A 173 -1.86 -8.84 3.90
C ARG A 173 -2.65 -7.87 3.03
N MET A 174 -2.41 -7.91 1.73
CA MET A 174 -3.01 -6.99 0.79
C MET A 174 -4.53 -7.17 0.78
N SER A 175 -5.25 -6.05 0.86
CA SER A 175 -6.70 -6.03 0.67
C SER A 175 -7.03 -6.27 -0.79
N ASN A 176 -8.18 -6.85 -1.06
CA ASN A 176 -8.72 -7.01 -2.40
C ASN A 176 -10.21 -6.62 -2.42
N GLY A 177 -10.75 -6.41 -3.59
CA GLY A 177 -12.15 -6.02 -3.74
C GLY A 177 -12.67 -6.23 -5.16
N VAL A 178 -13.91 -5.85 -5.40
CA VAL A 178 -14.49 -5.91 -6.74
C VAL A 178 -13.70 -4.99 -7.67
N GLY A 179 -13.04 -5.57 -8.70
CA GLY A 179 -12.21 -4.82 -9.64
C GLY A 179 -10.82 -4.44 -9.12
N ARG A 180 -10.40 -4.94 -7.96
CA ARG A 180 -9.07 -4.70 -7.39
C ARG A 180 -8.44 -6.01 -6.94
N ALA A 181 -7.30 -6.37 -7.51
CA ALA A 181 -6.57 -7.57 -7.12
C ALA A 181 -5.81 -7.37 -5.82
N PHE A 182 -5.28 -6.19 -5.62
CA PHE A 182 -4.59 -5.81 -4.39
C PHE A 182 -4.68 -4.30 -4.13
N GLU A 183 -4.56 -3.97 -2.85
CA GLU A 183 -4.39 -2.62 -2.36
C GLU A 183 -3.41 -2.63 -1.18
N VAL A 184 -2.45 -1.69 -1.20
CA VAL A 184 -1.47 -1.49 -0.13
C VAL A 184 -1.50 -0.02 0.26
N PRO A 185 -2.18 0.31 1.35
CA PRO A 185 -2.27 1.68 1.86
C PRO A 185 -1.05 2.05 2.68
N TYR A 186 -0.74 3.36 2.73
CA TYR A 186 0.31 3.91 3.57
C TYR A 186 0.00 5.34 4.02
N TRP A 187 0.25 5.65 5.30
CA TRP A 187 0.04 6.97 5.88
C TRP A 187 1.33 7.79 5.86
N LEU A 188 1.25 8.97 5.24
CA LEU A 188 2.34 9.94 5.20
C LEU A 188 2.08 11.15 6.11
N THR A 189 0.81 11.46 6.37
CA THR A 189 0.43 12.66 7.11
C THR A 189 0.94 12.73 8.55
N PRO A 190 1.21 11.61 9.28
CA PRO A 190 1.87 11.69 10.59
C PRO A 190 3.23 12.36 10.57
N ALA A 191 3.92 12.39 9.43
CA ALA A 191 5.18 13.13 9.28
C ALA A 191 5.04 14.64 9.55
N LEU A 192 3.85 15.20 9.39
CA LEU A 192 3.57 16.63 9.65
C LEU A 192 3.57 16.98 11.14
N ARG A 193 3.57 16.00 12.04
CA ARG A 193 3.59 16.20 13.50
C ARG A 193 4.98 16.46 14.05
N TRP A 194 6.03 16.16 13.25
CA TRP A 194 7.42 16.40 13.65
C TRP A 194 7.84 17.85 13.45
N ALA A 195 8.91 18.27 14.12
CA ALA A 195 9.34 19.67 14.24
C ALA A 195 9.48 20.44 12.92
N ASN A 196 9.86 19.77 11.85
CA ASN A 196 10.02 20.36 10.52
C ASN A 196 8.75 20.29 9.65
N HIS A 197 7.68 19.65 10.10
CA HIS A 197 6.41 19.48 9.37
C HIS A 197 6.58 18.96 7.95
N GLN A 198 7.59 18.17 7.70
CA GLN A 198 7.97 17.61 6.40
C GLN A 198 8.92 16.43 6.58
N ILE A 199 9.28 15.80 5.47
CA ILE A 199 10.41 14.87 5.38
C ILE A 199 11.47 15.55 4.51
N ASP A 200 12.65 15.85 5.06
CA ASP A 200 13.66 16.61 4.33
C ASP A 200 14.20 15.86 3.11
N ASP A 201 14.32 14.53 3.19
CA ASP A 201 14.73 13.65 2.09
C ASP A 201 13.85 12.39 2.08
N PHE A 202 12.83 12.37 1.22
CA PHE A 202 11.89 11.26 1.11
C PHE A 202 12.16 10.41 -0.13
N THR A 203 12.24 9.11 0.04
CA THR A 203 12.35 8.13 -1.05
C THR A 203 11.30 7.03 -0.88
N LEU A 204 10.47 6.83 -1.89
CA LEU A 204 9.58 5.69 -2.01
C LEU A 204 10.14 4.72 -3.05
N ARG A 205 10.27 3.46 -2.68
CA ARG A 205 10.61 2.33 -3.57
C ARG A 205 9.48 1.32 -3.57
N ILE A 206 9.09 0.89 -4.76
CA ILE A 206 8.12 -0.19 -4.91
C ILE A 206 8.76 -1.25 -5.79
N SER A 207 8.82 -2.46 -5.27
CA SER A 207 9.42 -3.61 -5.95
C SER A 207 8.41 -4.72 -6.17
N THR A 208 8.63 -5.50 -7.20
CA THR A 208 7.82 -6.68 -7.50
C THR A 208 8.67 -7.77 -8.16
N PRO A 209 8.52 -9.05 -7.77
CA PRO A 209 9.24 -10.16 -8.39
C PRO A 209 8.62 -10.58 -9.74
N THR A 210 7.34 -10.29 -9.95
CA THR A 210 6.59 -10.64 -11.14
C THR A 210 5.99 -9.41 -11.80
N PHE A 211 5.26 -9.59 -12.89
CA PHE A 211 4.56 -8.47 -13.52
C PHE A 211 3.44 -7.95 -12.62
N LYS A 212 3.50 -6.65 -12.32
CA LYS A 212 2.44 -5.91 -11.64
C LYS A 212 2.11 -4.63 -12.41
N HIS A 213 0.83 -4.34 -12.48
CA HIS A 213 0.29 -3.12 -13.05
C HIS A 213 -0.55 -2.44 -11.96
N PHE A 214 -0.19 -1.22 -11.58
CA PHE A 214 -0.80 -0.54 -10.45
C PHE A 214 -0.83 0.98 -10.60
N TRP A 215 -1.66 1.61 -9.80
CA TRP A 215 -1.85 3.04 -9.72
C TRP A 215 -1.43 3.60 -8.37
N ILE A 216 -1.02 4.87 -8.38
CA ILE A 216 -0.72 5.66 -7.19
C ILE A 216 -1.27 7.06 -7.41
N GLN A 217 -1.89 7.66 -6.39
CA GLN A 217 -2.48 8.99 -6.47
C GLN A 217 -1.43 10.05 -6.83
N GLN A 218 -1.67 10.79 -7.93
CA GLN A 218 -0.75 11.83 -8.40
C GLN A 218 -0.69 13.03 -7.45
N LYS A 219 -1.79 13.37 -6.78
CA LYS A 219 -1.88 14.51 -5.87
C LYS A 219 -0.85 14.46 -4.74
N VAL A 220 -0.52 13.26 -4.26
CA VAL A 220 0.44 13.04 -3.17
C VAL A 220 1.88 13.23 -3.65
N PHE A 221 2.18 12.78 -4.86
CA PHE A 221 3.53 12.69 -5.40
C PHE A 221 3.84 13.78 -6.44
N GLN A 222 3.37 14.99 -6.19
CA GLN A 222 3.61 16.13 -7.10
C GLN A 222 5.06 16.57 -7.10
N GLY A 223 5.52 17.05 -8.27
CA GLY A 223 6.86 17.63 -8.45
C GLY A 223 8.00 16.61 -8.53
N GLY A 224 7.69 15.34 -8.70
CA GLY A 224 8.61 14.24 -8.96
C GLY A 224 8.12 13.34 -10.08
N GLN A 225 8.89 12.32 -10.40
CA GLN A 225 8.55 11.29 -11.37
C GLN A 225 8.95 9.93 -10.82
N PHE A 226 8.11 8.94 -11.02
CA PHE A 226 8.50 7.56 -10.79
C PHE A 226 9.47 7.10 -11.89
N LYS A 227 10.59 6.52 -11.49
CA LYS A 227 11.64 6.01 -12.38
C LYS A 227 11.87 4.54 -12.12
N VAL A 228 11.89 3.73 -13.16
CA VAL A 228 12.33 2.34 -13.05
C VAL A 228 13.84 2.33 -12.83
N ILE A 229 14.28 1.82 -11.67
CA ILE A 229 15.70 1.78 -11.27
C ILE A 229 16.32 0.38 -11.39
N SER A 230 15.48 -0.64 -11.47
CA SER A 230 15.91 -2.02 -11.77
C SER A 230 14.80 -2.79 -12.47
N GLY A 231 15.12 -3.89 -13.14
CA GLY A 231 14.18 -4.72 -13.87
C GLY A 231 13.63 -4.06 -15.13
N LYS A 232 12.40 -4.41 -15.49
CA LYS A 232 11.71 -3.87 -16.67
C LYS A 232 10.43 -3.18 -16.26
N GLY A 233 10.09 -2.07 -16.88
CA GLY A 233 8.84 -1.40 -16.59
C GLY A 233 8.68 -0.05 -17.27
N LYS A 234 7.50 0.50 -17.11
CA LYS A 234 7.15 1.83 -17.60
C LYS A 234 6.30 2.55 -16.57
N THR A 235 6.42 3.87 -16.58
CA THR A 235 5.62 4.75 -15.74
C THR A 235 5.00 5.82 -16.61
N ARG A 236 3.79 6.24 -16.31
CA ARG A 236 3.15 7.38 -16.96
C ARG A 236 2.15 8.05 -16.00
N VAL A 237 1.75 9.25 -16.31
CA VAL A 237 0.52 9.81 -15.75
C VAL A 237 -0.64 9.16 -16.50
N ALA A 238 -1.55 8.52 -15.78
CA ALA A 238 -2.71 7.89 -16.40
C ALA A 238 -3.58 8.95 -17.05
N PRO A 239 -4.10 8.70 -18.26
CA PRO A 239 -5.15 9.53 -18.80
C PRO A 239 -6.34 9.45 -17.83
N ASN A 240 -6.94 10.62 -17.51
CA ASN A 240 -8.03 10.75 -16.53
C ASN A 240 -9.09 9.65 -16.73
N VAL A 241 -9.08 8.69 -15.82
CA VAL A 241 -10.10 7.63 -15.77
C VAL A 241 -11.16 8.00 -14.72
N ASP A 242 -10.73 8.70 -13.67
CA ASP A 242 -11.56 9.27 -12.62
C ASP A 242 -11.09 10.71 -12.34
N MET A 243 -11.85 11.49 -11.58
CA MET A 243 -11.61 12.91 -11.31
C MET A 243 -10.27 13.21 -10.60
N GLU A 244 -9.53 12.20 -10.17
CA GLU A 244 -8.19 12.31 -9.57
C GLU A 244 -7.14 11.70 -10.50
N GLY A 245 -6.09 12.47 -10.83
CA GLY A 245 -4.96 11.96 -11.63
C GLY A 245 -4.17 10.89 -10.88
N HIS A 246 -3.70 9.89 -11.63
CA HIS A 246 -2.89 8.80 -11.10
C HIS A 246 -1.60 8.64 -11.87
N TYR A 247 -0.52 8.24 -11.18
CA TYR A 247 0.59 7.58 -11.83
C TYR A 247 0.21 6.13 -12.11
N GLU A 248 0.42 5.69 -13.33
CA GLU A 248 0.22 4.32 -13.76
C GLU A 248 1.58 3.68 -13.97
N ILE A 249 1.81 2.55 -13.33
CA ILE A 249 3.10 1.87 -13.27
C ILE A 249 2.89 0.42 -13.69
N ALA A 250 3.66 -0.02 -14.67
CA ALA A 250 3.76 -1.43 -15.05
C ALA A 250 5.21 -1.87 -14.83
N LEU A 251 5.41 -2.87 -14.01
CA LEU A 251 6.73 -3.30 -13.54
C LEU A 251 6.87 -4.81 -13.63
N TRP A 252 7.99 -5.29 -14.15
CA TRP A 252 8.35 -6.69 -14.23
C TRP A 252 9.69 -6.93 -13.54
N ASN A 253 9.68 -7.78 -12.48
CA ASN A 253 10.87 -8.17 -11.72
C ASN A 253 11.83 -7.00 -11.52
N GLY A 254 11.35 -5.98 -10.84
CA GLY A 254 12.09 -4.73 -10.76
C GLY A 254 11.63 -3.82 -9.64
N THR A 255 12.20 -2.63 -9.65
CA THR A 255 11.93 -1.58 -8.66
C THR A 255 11.68 -0.26 -9.38
N VAL A 256 10.65 0.43 -8.95
CA VAL A 256 10.39 1.83 -9.28
C VAL A 256 10.67 2.69 -8.07
N GLU A 257 11.27 3.86 -8.30
CA GLU A 257 11.62 4.83 -7.25
C GLU A 257 11.00 6.19 -7.54
N TRP A 258 10.52 6.83 -6.49
CA TRP A 258 10.17 8.25 -6.47
C TRP A 258 10.94 8.92 -5.33
N HIS A 259 11.52 10.09 -5.60
CA HIS A 259 12.33 10.83 -4.63
C HIS A 259 12.02 12.32 -4.67
N LYS A 260 11.97 12.93 -3.48
CA LYS A 260 11.80 14.37 -3.34
C LYS A 260 12.45 14.89 -2.05
N ARG A 261 13.14 16.03 -2.15
CA ARG A 261 13.60 16.81 -1.00
C ARG A 261 12.52 17.78 -0.54
N ASN A 262 12.53 18.07 0.76
CA ASN A 262 11.54 18.93 1.42
C ASN A 262 10.11 18.51 1.06
N PHE A 263 9.86 17.22 1.27
CA PHE A 263 8.56 16.62 0.95
C PHE A 263 7.56 16.89 2.05
N VAL A 264 6.54 17.69 1.74
CA VAL A 264 5.39 17.91 2.59
C VAL A 264 4.26 17.02 2.07
N PRO A 265 3.88 15.95 2.79
CA PRO A 265 2.76 15.11 2.39
C PRO A 265 1.46 15.90 2.38
N SER A 266 0.78 15.93 1.24
CA SER A 266 -0.55 16.58 1.14
C SER A 266 -1.68 15.65 1.54
N ASP A 267 -1.44 14.34 1.55
CA ASP A 267 -2.40 13.29 1.87
C ASP A 267 -1.67 11.96 2.08
N ASN A 268 -2.41 10.93 2.43
CA ASN A 268 -1.98 9.55 2.45
C ASN A 268 -2.10 8.94 1.06
N PHE A 269 -1.55 7.74 0.82
CA PHE A 269 -1.65 7.09 -0.47
C PHE A 269 -1.93 5.60 -0.36
N ALA A 270 -2.35 5.02 -1.48
CA ALA A 270 -2.42 3.58 -1.65
C ALA A 270 -1.78 3.17 -2.99
N ILE A 271 -1.17 1.99 -3.00
CA ILE A 271 -0.80 1.30 -4.22
C ILE A 271 -1.98 0.40 -4.57
N ILE A 272 -2.62 0.67 -5.68
CA ILE A 272 -3.87 0.00 -6.06
C ILE A 272 -3.62 -0.74 -7.37
N SER A 273 -3.97 -2.03 -7.42
CA SER A 273 -3.88 -2.77 -8.69
C SER A 273 -4.68 -2.04 -9.77
N ALA A 274 -4.07 -1.90 -10.94
CA ALA A 274 -4.71 -1.30 -12.10
C ALA A 274 -5.69 -2.27 -12.78
N ASP A 275 -6.45 -3.00 -12.00
CA ASP A 275 -7.48 -3.88 -12.51
C ASP A 275 -8.59 -3.05 -13.10
N THR A 276 -8.46 -2.94 -14.33
CA THR A 276 -9.37 -2.19 -15.12
C THR A 276 -10.65 -2.97 -15.31
N TYR A 277 -11.67 -2.52 -14.68
CA TYR A 277 -13.02 -2.57 -15.19
C TYR A 277 -13.13 -1.72 -16.48
N THR A 278 -12.14 -1.80 -17.35
CA THR A 278 -12.24 -1.20 -18.68
C THR A 278 -13.08 -2.12 -19.51
N GLY A 279 -14.36 -1.92 -19.37
CA GLY A 279 -15.45 -2.34 -20.24
C GLY A 279 -15.24 -3.64 -21.02
N TRP A 280 -16.17 -4.52 -20.89
CA TRP A 280 -16.41 -5.68 -21.73
C TRP A 280 -16.37 -5.28 -23.21
N ASN A 281 -15.20 -5.15 -23.80
CA ASN A 281 -15.16 -5.04 -25.21
C ASN A 281 -14.00 -5.87 -25.77
N ASP A 282 -14.22 -6.49 -26.90
CA ASP A 282 -13.22 -7.25 -27.65
C ASP A 282 -11.95 -6.47 -28.01
N LYS A 283 -11.92 -5.16 -27.81
CA LYS A 283 -10.78 -4.32 -28.16
C LYS A 283 -9.66 -4.38 -27.11
N PHE A 284 -10.02 -4.66 -25.84
CA PHE A 284 -9.06 -4.71 -24.74
C PHE A 284 -9.38 -5.85 -23.77
N PRO A 285 -9.18 -7.12 -24.17
CA PRO A 285 -9.46 -8.27 -23.30
C PRO A 285 -8.56 -8.31 -22.06
N LEU A 286 -7.51 -7.48 -22.02
CA LEU A 286 -6.50 -7.51 -20.97
C LEU A 286 -6.96 -6.93 -19.63
N GLY A 287 -7.97 -6.07 -19.59
CA GLY A 287 -8.49 -5.48 -18.37
C GLY A 287 -9.04 -6.48 -17.36
N TYR A 288 -9.27 -7.71 -17.77
CA TYR A 288 -9.90 -8.75 -16.94
C TYR A 288 -8.94 -9.64 -16.18
N PHE A 289 -7.65 -9.61 -16.48
CA PHE A 289 -6.74 -10.71 -16.15
C PHE A 289 -5.59 -10.34 -15.23
N TYR A 290 -5.53 -9.08 -14.83
CA TYR A 290 -4.51 -8.65 -13.93
C TYR A 290 -4.87 -8.97 -12.49
N ASP A 291 -4.21 -9.99 -12.00
CA ASP A 291 -3.79 -10.14 -10.63
C ASP A 291 -4.86 -10.32 -9.56
N ARG A 292 -5.84 -11.18 -9.79
CA ARG A 292 -6.57 -11.74 -8.65
C ARG A 292 -5.90 -12.98 -8.13
N SER A 293 -5.81 -13.08 -6.78
CA SER A 293 -5.56 -14.31 -6.06
C SER A 293 -6.36 -15.47 -6.67
N ASP A 294 -5.87 -16.66 -6.57
CA ASP A 294 -6.26 -17.97 -7.12
C ASP A 294 -7.73 -18.23 -7.55
N SER A 295 -8.66 -17.38 -7.23
CA SER A 295 -10.09 -17.57 -7.51
C SER A 295 -10.60 -16.98 -8.83
N TYR A 296 -9.80 -16.22 -9.56
CA TYR A 296 -10.21 -15.64 -10.84
C TYR A 296 -9.37 -16.16 -11.99
N VAL A 297 -9.67 -17.37 -12.37
CA VAL A 297 -9.39 -17.84 -13.72
C VAL A 297 -10.29 -17.07 -14.68
N PRO A 298 -9.77 -16.60 -15.84
CA PRO A 298 -10.62 -16.05 -16.87
C PRO A 298 -11.81 -16.99 -17.08
N ASN A 299 -13.00 -16.47 -16.95
CA ASN A 299 -14.15 -17.29 -17.28
C ASN A 299 -14.22 -17.41 -18.80
N TRP A 300 -13.53 -18.42 -19.32
CA TRP A 300 -13.52 -18.75 -20.74
C TRP A 300 -14.92 -19.01 -21.31
N SER A 301 -15.96 -19.09 -20.45
CA SER A 301 -17.36 -19.23 -20.86
C SER A 301 -17.97 -17.92 -21.37
N PHE A 302 -17.33 -16.78 -21.17
CA PHE A 302 -17.75 -15.57 -21.89
C PHE A 302 -17.48 -15.75 -23.37
N ASP A 303 -18.41 -15.24 -24.18
CA ASP A 303 -18.34 -15.31 -25.65
C ASP A 303 -17.22 -14.41 -26.19
N LEU A 304 -15.97 -14.82 -25.91
CA LEU A 304 -14.77 -14.16 -26.37
C LEU A 304 -14.41 -14.63 -27.77
N SER A 305 -14.05 -13.69 -28.64
CA SER A 305 -13.54 -14.03 -29.96
C SER A 305 -12.25 -14.88 -29.84
N GLU A 306 -12.00 -15.72 -30.84
CA GLU A 306 -10.77 -16.52 -30.88
C GLU A 306 -9.50 -15.61 -30.89
N THR A 307 -9.63 -14.40 -31.42
CA THR A 307 -8.55 -13.40 -31.36
C THR A 307 -8.29 -12.97 -29.94
N SER A 308 -9.33 -12.67 -29.15
CA SER A 308 -9.22 -12.28 -27.74
C SER A 308 -8.61 -13.42 -26.91
N LYS A 309 -9.11 -14.63 -27.07
CA LYS A 309 -8.56 -15.82 -26.40
C LYS A 309 -7.07 -16.02 -26.74
N ARG A 310 -6.69 -15.81 -28.00
CA ARG A 310 -5.30 -15.91 -28.43
C ARG A 310 -4.41 -14.85 -27.80
N ILE A 311 -4.89 -13.60 -27.72
CA ILE A 311 -4.17 -12.52 -27.04
C ILE A 311 -3.92 -12.87 -25.60
N MET A 312 -4.95 -13.35 -24.89
CA MET A 312 -4.88 -13.73 -23.49
C MET A 312 -3.87 -14.86 -23.22
N ARG A 313 -3.88 -15.90 -24.02
CA ARG A 313 -2.89 -17.00 -23.94
C ARG A 313 -1.45 -16.52 -24.15
N ASN A 314 -1.26 -15.40 -24.82
CA ASN A 314 0.05 -14.85 -25.09
C ASN A 314 0.47 -13.75 -24.12
N LEU A 315 -0.39 -13.38 -23.19
CA LEU A 315 -0.12 -12.36 -22.18
C LEU A 315 1.11 -12.67 -21.30
N PRO A 316 1.30 -13.89 -20.77
CA PRO A 316 2.48 -14.21 -19.96
C PRO A 316 3.80 -14.00 -20.71
N TYR A 317 3.81 -14.27 -22.00
CA TYR A 317 4.97 -13.99 -22.86
C TYR A 317 5.17 -12.48 -23.10
N ALA A 318 4.08 -11.76 -23.33
CA ALA A 318 4.15 -10.29 -23.53
C ALA A 318 4.65 -9.57 -22.28
N ASN A 319 4.24 -10.01 -21.09
CA ASN A 319 4.70 -9.48 -19.82
C ASN A 319 6.23 -9.55 -19.67
N ARG A 320 6.85 -10.58 -20.26
CA ARG A 320 8.31 -10.77 -20.26
C ARG A 320 9.01 -10.06 -21.42
N GLY A 321 8.24 -9.41 -22.27
CA GLY A 321 8.76 -8.68 -23.42
C GLY A 321 9.01 -9.56 -24.68
N TYR A 322 8.35 -10.73 -24.76
CA TYR A 322 8.51 -11.59 -25.95
C TYR A 322 8.19 -10.84 -27.23
N VAL A 323 9.09 -10.92 -28.20
CA VAL A 323 8.89 -10.36 -29.55
C VAL A 323 8.19 -11.42 -30.40
N PHE A 324 6.92 -11.18 -30.71
CA PHE A 324 6.09 -12.13 -31.41
C PHE A 324 6.46 -12.21 -32.90
N LYS A 325 6.62 -13.45 -33.40
CA LYS A 325 6.80 -13.68 -34.84
C LYS A 325 5.52 -13.43 -35.63
N ASP A 326 4.36 -13.68 -35.01
CA ASP A 326 3.07 -13.34 -35.60
C ASP A 326 2.85 -11.85 -35.59
N LYS A 327 2.73 -11.27 -36.78
CA LYS A 327 2.59 -9.82 -36.94
C LYS A 327 1.35 -9.28 -36.26
N LYS A 328 0.22 -10.00 -36.24
CA LYS A 328 -1.02 -9.52 -35.64
C LYS A 328 -0.89 -9.39 -34.11
N LEU A 329 -0.26 -10.37 -33.48
CA LEU A 329 0.04 -10.32 -32.04
C LEU A 329 1.05 -9.22 -31.73
N GLN A 330 2.12 -9.11 -32.50
CA GLN A 330 3.13 -8.07 -32.31
C GLN A 330 2.53 -6.65 -32.47
N ASP A 331 1.73 -6.45 -33.51
CA ASP A 331 1.05 -5.16 -33.75
C ASP A 331 0.04 -4.83 -32.65
N TYR A 332 -0.61 -5.86 -32.08
CA TYR A 332 -1.50 -5.68 -30.93
C TYR A 332 -0.71 -5.23 -29.70
N PHE A 333 0.30 -6.00 -29.27
CA PHE A 333 1.06 -5.69 -28.06
C PHE A 333 1.85 -4.38 -28.20
N ASN A 334 2.34 -4.03 -29.38
CA ASN A 334 2.99 -2.73 -29.62
C ASN A 334 2.07 -1.51 -29.30
N LYS A 335 0.75 -1.68 -29.30
CA LYS A 335 -0.20 -0.63 -28.93
C LYS A 335 -0.46 -0.58 -27.43
N ILE A 336 -0.04 -1.59 -26.69
CA ILE A 336 -0.21 -1.64 -25.23
C ILE A 336 0.90 -0.82 -24.60
N TRP A 337 0.54 0.18 -23.83
CA TRP A 337 1.49 1.16 -23.30
C TRP A 337 2.60 0.54 -22.44
N TRP A 338 2.30 -0.49 -21.66
CA TRP A 338 3.26 -1.14 -20.78
C TRP A 338 4.15 -2.16 -21.48
N TYR A 339 3.78 -2.67 -22.63
CA TYR A 339 4.56 -3.67 -23.33
C TYR A 339 5.95 -3.13 -23.71
N THR A 340 6.98 -3.85 -23.29
CA THR A 340 8.39 -3.51 -23.55
C THR A 340 9.05 -4.69 -24.24
N PRO A 341 9.18 -4.69 -25.58
CA PRO A 341 9.79 -5.78 -26.33
C PRO A 341 11.25 -5.97 -25.89
N ASP A 342 11.63 -7.22 -25.67
CA ASP A 342 12.98 -7.63 -25.31
C ASP A 342 13.48 -8.72 -26.28
N PRO A 343 14.20 -8.34 -27.34
CA PRO A 343 14.74 -9.31 -28.30
C PRO A 343 15.73 -10.30 -27.69
N SER A 344 16.27 -10.01 -26.51
CA SER A 344 17.20 -10.90 -25.82
C SER A 344 16.51 -12.00 -25.03
N TRP A 345 15.20 -11.87 -24.75
CA TRP A 345 14.44 -12.88 -24.00
C TRP A 345 14.23 -14.16 -24.84
N LYS A 346 14.71 -15.30 -24.33
CA LYS A 346 14.81 -16.56 -25.08
C LYS A 346 13.69 -17.56 -24.80
N GLN A 347 12.48 -17.10 -24.44
CA GLN A 347 11.35 -17.97 -24.12
C GLN A 347 11.65 -18.93 -22.94
N ASP A 348 12.39 -18.46 -21.96
CA ASP A 348 12.52 -19.18 -20.72
C ASP A 348 11.15 -19.18 -20.01
N THR A 349 10.58 -20.35 -19.82
CA THR A 349 9.28 -20.54 -19.18
C THR A 349 9.40 -21.18 -17.79
N SER A 350 10.62 -21.30 -17.29
CA SER A 350 10.91 -21.93 -15.99
C SER A 350 10.34 -21.12 -14.82
N ASP A 351 10.13 -19.82 -15.00
CA ASP A 351 9.56 -18.91 -14.03
C ASP A 351 8.04 -18.69 -14.19
N PHE A 352 7.39 -19.41 -15.10
CA PHE A 352 5.95 -19.30 -15.29
C PHE A 352 5.21 -19.92 -14.11
N THR A 353 4.29 -19.13 -13.54
CA THR A 353 3.42 -19.58 -12.45
C THR A 353 2.38 -20.59 -12.95
N GLU A 354 1.80 -21.34 -12.04
CA GLU A 354 0.69 -22.26 -12.37
C GLU A 354 -0.49 -21.51 -13.00
N ARG A 355 -0.78 -20.31 -12.52
CA ARG A 355 -1.82 -19.44 -13.07
C ARG A 355 -1.52 -19.02 -14.50
N GLU A 356 -0.29 -18.63 -14.80
CA GLU A 356 0.12 -18.30 -16.17
C GLU A 356 0.02 -19.51 -17.09
N TRP A 357 0.36 -20.68 -16.60
CA TRP A 357 0.19 -21.92 -17.37
C TRP A 357 -1.27 -22.24 -17.66
N ARG A 358 -2.19 -22.03 -16.71
CA ARG A 358 -3.64 -22.17 -16.96
C ARG A 358 -4.08 -21.18 -18.04
N LEU A 359 -3.65 -19.92 -17.95
CA LEU A 359 -3.96 -18.91 -18.95
C LEU A 359 -3.47 -19.30 -20.36
N ILE A 360 -2.24 -19.83 -20.47
CA ILE A 360 -1.66 -20.29 -21.73
C ILE A 360 -2.47 -21.45 -22.32
N LYS A 361 -2.89 -22.39 -21.47
CA LYS A 361 -3.69 -23.54 -21.88
C LYS A 361 -5.15 -23.17 -22.20
N GLY A 362 -5.63 -22.05 -21.67
CA GLY A 362 -7.03 -21.64 -21.80
C GLY A 362 -7.95 -22.38 -20.81
N GLU A 363 -7.42 -22.69 -19.62
CA GLU A 363 -8.09 -23.40 -18.52
C GLU A 363 -8.52 -22.42 -17.43
#